data_50b71459723fe8f4cb9887ad4e7bfb13
#
_entry.id   50b71459723fe8f4cb9887ad4e7bfb13
#
_cell.length_a   1.000
_cell.length_b   1.000
_cell.length_c   1.000
_cell.angle_alpha   90.00
_cell.angle_beta   90.00
_cell.angle_gamma   90.00
#
_symmetry.space_group_name_H-M   'P 1'
#
loop_
_entity.id
_entity.type
_entity.pdbx_description
1 polymer ?
#
loop_
_entity_poly.entity_id
_entity_poly.type
_entity_poly.pdbx_seq_one_letter_code
_entity_poly.pdbx_strand_id
1 'polypeptide(L)'
;MLRIAVLLTIPLAGLAAGKYDGPRPPKPDIAYLVHADTLIPTETLEAKDDGGLYSVPGASSSARTPLAEPIFLIESDKVLPERLELYRWEVKGGRRELATGKGKRRGSAKPLHLSVNKVDGRLYRIEASEPLENVEYSLSPNDSNQVFCFEVY
;
A
#
# COMPACT_ATOMS: atom_id res chain seq x y z
N MET A 1 -20.02 -64.73 3.18
CA MET A 1 -18.86 -63.95 3.60
C MET A 1 -19.14 -62.46 3.33
N LEU A 2 -19.49 -61.73 4.38
CA LEU A 2 -19.88 -60.29 4.32
C LEU A 2 -18.60 -59.44 4.53
N ARG A 3 -18.16 -58.69 3.51
CA ARG A 3 -17.04 -57.76 3.63
C ARG A 3 -17.57 -56.40 4.06
N ILE A 4 -17.30 -56.01 5.31
CA ILE A 4 -17.60 -54.68 5.83
C ILE A 4 -16.46 -53.75 5.41
N ALA A 5 -16.76 -52.81 4.52
CA ALA A 5 -15.84 -51.73 4.20
C ALA A 5 -15.95 -50.62 5.25
N VAL A 6 -14.90 -50.45 6.04
CA VAL A 6 -14.79 -49.36 6.99
C VAL A 6 -14.33 -48.10 6.20
N LEU A 7 -15.23 -47.14 6.00
CA LEU A 7 -14.91 -45.83 5.48
C LEU A 7 -14.25 -45.02 6.60
N LEU A 8 -12.93 -44.80 6.45
CA LEU A 8 -12.16 -43.92 7.32
C LEU A 8 -12.42 -42.47 6.89
N THR A 9 -13.29 -41.74 7.60
CA THR A 9 -13.46 -40.31 7.42
C THR A 9 -12.35 -39.58 8.14
N ILE A 10 -11.41 -39.02 7.35
CA ILE A 10 -10.36 -38.13 7.84
C ILE A 10 -11.01 -36.76 8.06
N PRO A 11 -11.05 -36.19 9.29
CA PRO A 11 -11.49 -34.83 9.46
C PRO A 11 -10.46 -33.88 8.84
N LEU A 12 -10.89 -33.09 7.86
CA LEU A 12 -10.13 -31.99 7.32
C LEU A 12 -10.06 -30.92 8.42
N ALA A 13 -8.97 -30.95 9.21
CA ALA A 13 -8.67 -29.89 10.16
C ALA A 13 -8.44 -28.61 9.37
N GLY A 14 -9.47 -27.76 9.30
CA GLY A 14 -9.32 -26.40 8.78
C GLY A 14 -8.29 -25.68 9.63
N LEU A 15 -7.16 -25.30 9.01
CA LEU A 15 -6.23 -24.36 9.61
C LEU A 15 -7.01 -23.06 9.87
N ALA A 16 -7.42 -22.85 11.10
CA ALA A 16 -7.92 -21.56 11.55
C ALA A 16 -6.78 -20.55 11.34
N ALA A 17 -6.96 -19.62 10.41
CA ALA A 17 -6.03 -18.52 10.26
C ALA A 17 -5.91 -17.82 11.62
N GLY A 18 -4.71 -17.84 12.21
CA GLY A 18 -4.45 -17.25 13.52
C GLY A 18 -4.89 -15.79 13.51
N LYS A 19 -5.54 -15.34 14.57
CA LYS A 19 -5.93 -13.94 14.74
C LYS A 19 -4.65 -13.09 14.69
N TYR A 20 -4.67 -12.00 13.92
CA TYR A 20 -3.57 -11.05 13.89
C TYR A 20 -3.40 -10.39 15.27
N ASP A 21 -2.21 -10.48 15.84
CA ASP A 21 -1.84 -9.98 17.18
C ASP A 21 -0.85 -8.80 17.14
N GLY A 22 -0.46 -8.34 15.93
CA GLY A 22 0.44 -7.20 15.74
C GLY A 22 -0.25 -5.84 15.93
N PRO A 23 0.52 -4.75 15.71
CA PRO A 23 -0.01 -3.39 15.85
C PRO A 23 -1.08 -3.11 14.80
N ARG A 24 -2.13 -2.40 15.20
CA ARG A 24 -3.24 -2.02 14.30
C ARG A 24 -3.24 -0.52 14.03
N PRO A 25 -3.53 -0.09 12.78
CA PRO A 25 -3.73 1.30 12.46
C PRO A 25 -4.73 1.98 13.40
N PRO A 26 -4.36 3.11 14.05
CA PRO A 26 -5.26 3.80 14.97
C PRO A 26 -6.41 4.54 14.27
N LYS A 27 -6.27 4.79 12.97
CA LYS A 27 -7.30 5.43 12.14
C LYS A 27 -7.52 4.62 10.86
N PRO A 28 -8.78 4.44 10.43
CA PRO A 28 -9.08 3.79 9.15
C PRO A 28 -8.66 4.69 7.96
N ASP A 29 -8.55 4.07 6.80
CA ASP A 29 -8.33 4.73 5.51
C ASP A 29 -7.03 5.55 5.41
N ILE A 30 -6.06 5.26 6.26
CA ILE A 30 -4.69 5.78 6.21
C ILE A 30 -3.74 4.59 6.16
N ALA A 31 -2.79 4.63 5.23
CA ALA A 31 -1.72 3.65 5.19
C ALA A 31 -0.64 4.01 6.22
N TYR A 32 -0.19 3.03 6.97
CA TYR A 32 0.86 3.17 7.98
C TYR A 32 2.06 2.32 7.61
N LEU A 33 3.23 2.91 7.58
CA LEU A 33 4.50 2.18 7.50
C LEU A 33 4.72 1.35 8.76
N VAL A 34 5.08 0.10 8.59
CA VAL A 34 5.48 -0.79 9.68
C VAL A 34 6.98 -0.66 9.92
N HIS A 35 7.36 -0.20 11.10
CA HIS A 35 8.74 -0.12 11.53
C HIS A 35 8.89 -0.85 12.87
N ALA A 36 9.36 -2.08 12.82
CA ALA A 36 9.32 -3.01 13.96
C ALA A 36 7.88 -3.12 14.52
N ASP A 37 7.66 -2.78 15.78
CA ASP A 37 6.33 -2.78 16.43
C ASP A 37 5.61 -1.42 16.35
N THR A 38 6.17 -0.47 15.60
CA THR A 38 5.63 0.90 15.48
C THR A 38 5.00 1.13 14.13
N LEU A 39 3.87 1.83 14.12
CA LEU A 39 3.18 2.27 12.92
C LEU A 39 3.42 3.77 12.70
N ILE A 40 4.00 4.13 11.57
CA ILE A 40 4.24 5.51 11.16
C ILE A 40 3.19 5.88 10.10
N PRO A 41 2.31 6.87 10.35
CA PRO A 41 1.34 7.28 9.36
C PRO A 41 2.07 7.85 8.13
N THR A 42 1.65 7.42 6.95
CA THR A 42 2.09 8.07 5.70
C THR A 42 1.57 9.51 5.65
N GLU A 43 2.25 10.35 4.90
CA GLU A 43 1.81 11.72 4.69
C GLU A 43 0.59 11.73 3.76
N THR A 44 -0.60 11.92 4.34
CA THR A 44 -1.85 11.96 3.59
C THR A 44 -2.09 13.35 3.03
N LEU A 45 -2.08 13.47 1.71
CA LEU A 45 -2.28 14.72 0.98
C LEU A 45 -3.31 14.54 -0.11
N GLU A 46 -3.84 15.66 -0.61
CA GLU A 46 -4.60 15.71 -1.85
C GLU A 46 -3.71 16.31 -2.93
N ALA A 47 -3.42 15.52 -3.97
CA ALA A 47 -2.59 15.96 -5.07
C ALA A 47 -3.36 16.94 -5.97
N LYS A 48 -2.70 18.02 -6.35
CA LYS A 48 -3.23 18.94 -7.36
C LYS A 48 -3.05 18.31 -8.75
N ASP A 49 -4.14 18.16 -9.48
CA ASP A 49 -4.14 17.71 -10.88
C ASP A 49 -4.12 18.92 -11.82
N ASP A 50 -3.08 19.00 -12.63
CA ASP A 50 -2.94 20.01 -13.69
C ASP A 50 -2.79 19.30 -15.05
N GLY A 51 -3.93 18.81 -15.55
CA GLY A 51 -4.00 18.14 -16.85
C GLY A 51 -3.16 16.86 -16.92
N GLY A 52 -3.15 16.05 -15.86
CA GLY A 52 -2.41 14.80 -15.76
C GLY A 52 -0.99 14.94 -15.18
N LEU A 53 -0.60 16.15 -14.79
CA LEU A 53 0.54 16.39 -13.92
C LEU A 53 0.04 16.58 -12.50
N TYR A 54 0.24 15.58 -11.67
CA TYR A 54 -0.07 15.66 -10.25
C TYR A 54 1.09 16.28 -9.49
N SER A 55 0.78 17.07 -8.48
CA SER A 55 1.80 17.65 -7.61
C SER A 55 1.35 17.71 -6.17
N VAL A 56 2.31 17.56 -5.26
CA VAL A 56 2.15 17.78 -3.82
C VAL A 56 3.26 18.69 -3.31
N PRO A 57 3.00 19.52 -2.29
CA PRO A 57 3.99 20.45 -1.76
C PRO A 57 5.13 19.71 -1.04
N GLY A 58 6.27 20.37 -0.96
CA GLY A 58 7.45 19.87 -0.26
C GLY A 58 8.28 18.88 -1.09
N ALA A 59 9.58 18.91 -0.88
CA ALA A 59 10.54 18.05 -1.57
C ALA A 59 10.69 16.67 -0.94
N SER A 60 10.22 16.49 0.29
CA SER A 60 10.35 15.27 1.07
C SER A 60 9.08 14.97 1.85
N SER A 61 8.73 13.71 1.94
CA SER A 61 7.62 13.22 2.75
C SER A 61 7.96 13.26 4.24
N SER A 62 6.96 13.50 5.08
CA SER A 62 7.10 13.42 6.53
C SER A 62 7.26 11.98 7.03
N ALA A 63 6.75 11.00 6.29
CA ALA A 63 6.91 9.59 6.58
C ALA A 63 8.11 9.04 5.80
N ARG A 64 9.06 8.43 6.51
CA ARG A 64 10.33 7.97 5.93
C ARG A 64 10.70 6.58 6.43
N THR A 65 11.34 5.80 5.57
CA THR A 65 11.84 4.47 5.92
C THR A 65 13.20 4.18 5.26
N PRO A 66 14.14 3.53 5.97
CA PRO A 66 15.37 3.03 5.35
C PRO A 66 15.20 1.68 4.66
N LEU A 67 13.98 1.10 4.71
CA LEU A 67 13.72 -0.22 4.15
C LEU A 67 13.36 -0.12 2.67
N ALA A 68 14.12 -0.80 1.81
CA ALA A 68 13.84 -0.88 0.38
C ALA A 68 12.56 -1.68 0.07
N GLU A 69 12.12 -2.53 0.97
CA GLU A 69 10.88 -3.30 0.87
C GLU A 69 9.93 -2.92 2.00
N PRO A 70 9.33 -1.71 1.94
CA PRO A 70 8.47 -1.23 3.01
C PRO A 70 7.18 -2.05 3.07
N ILE A 71 6.73 -2.26 4.31
CA ILE A 71 5.46 -2.90 4.62
C ILE A 71 4.51 -1.84 5.13
N PHE A 72 3.27 -1.89 4.66
CA PHE A 72 2.20 -1.01 5.13
C PHE A 72 1.05 -1.82 5.70
N LEU A 73 0.38 -1.23 6.67
CA LEU A 73 -0.92 -1.68 7.16
C LEU A 73 -1.96 -0.59 6.94
N ILE A 74 -3.16 -1.01 6.55
CA ILE A 74 -4.32 -0.14 6.42
C ILE A 74 -5.55 -0.85 6.98
N GLU A 75 -6.30 -0.16 7.83
CA GLU A 75 -7.65 -0.58 8.23
C GLU A 75 -8.62 0.04 7.22
N SER A 76 -9.25 -0.78 6.38
CA SER A 76 -10.11 -0.33 5.30
C SER A 76 -11.53 -0.04 5.80
N ASP A 77 -12.02 1.17 5.53
CA ASP A 77 -13.43 1.53 5.69
C ASP A 77 -14.01 2.01 4.34
N LYS A 78 -13.39 2.99 3.71
CA LYS A 78 -13.76 3.59 2.41
C LYS A 78 -12.73 3.34 1.33
N VAL A 79 -11.44 3.38 1.68
CA VAL A 79 -10.34 3.08 0.75
C VAL A 79 -10.35 1.59 0.45
N LEU A 80 -10.28 1.24 -0.82
CA LEU A 80 -10.16 -0.15 -1.29
C LEU A 80 -8.68 -0.48 -1.48
N PRO A 81 -8.05 -1.26 -0.58
CA PRO A 81 -6.61 -1.52 -0.63
C PRO A 81 -6.16 -2.21 -1.91
N GLU A 82 -7.02 -3.05 -2.50
CA GLU A 82 -6.75 -3.76 -3.75
C GLU A 82 -6.72 -2.84 -4.99
N ARG A 83 -7.17 -1.59 -4.83
CA ARG A 83 -7.14 -0.55 -5.87
C ARG A 83 -6.07 0.50 -5.64
N LEU A 84 -5.21 0.32 -4.63
CA LEU A 84 -4.06 1.18 -4.44
C LEU A 84 -3.00 0.90 -5.49
N GLU A 85 -2.40 1.96 -5.99
CA GLU A 85 -1.29 1.93 -6.92
C GLU A 85 -0.07 2.59 -6.30
N LEU A 86 1.11 2.01 -6.51
CA LEU A 86 2.38 2.55 -6.03
C LEU A 86 3.03 3.36 -7.13
N TYR A 87 3.28 4.64 -6.87
CA TYR A 87 3.95 5.53 -7.81
C TYR A 87 5.24 6.10 -7.23
N ARG A 88 6.25 6.22 -8.10
CA ARG A 88 7.47 6.99 -7.87
C ARG A 88 7.24 8.43 -8.26
N TRP A 89 7.63 9.36 -7.40
CA TRP A 89 7.54 10.80 -7.63
C TRP A 89 8.89 11.40 -7.99
N GLU A 90 8.88 12.48 -8.75
CA GLU A 90 10.06 13.28 -9.04
C GLU A 90 10.04 14.58 -8.22
N VAL A 91 11.18 14.96 -7.64
CA VAL A 91 11.31 16.22 -6.93
C VAL A 91 11.77 17.29 -7.90
N LYS A 92 10.95 18.33 -8.06
CA LYS A 92 11.21 19.46 -8.95
C LYS A 92 10.75 20.77 -8.30
N GLY A 93 11.64 21.76 -8.21
CA GLY A 93 11.29 23.09 -7.72
C GLY A 93 10.71 23.10 -6.30
N GLY A 94 11.20 22.25 -5.41
CA GLY A 94 10.75 22.17 -4.02
C GLY A 94 9.40 21.48 -3.81
N ARG A 95 8.88 20.80 -4.83
CA ARG A 95 7.65 20.01 -4.77
C ARG A 95 7.89 18.62 -5.41
N ARG A 96 6.98 17.71 -5.14
CA ARG A 96 6.96 16.37 -5.76
C ARG A 96 5.96 16.38 -6.90
N GLU A 97 6.34 15.82 -8.04
CA GLU A 97 5.54 15.76 -9.26
C GLU A 97 5.43 14.34 -9.79
N LEU A 98 4.25 14.03 -10.36
CA LEU A 98 3.94 12.76 -10.99
C LEU A 98 3.15 13.00 -12.28
N ALA A 99 3.72 12.60 -13.43
CA ALA A 99 3.01 12.66 -14.72
C ALA A 99 2.34 11.32 -15.02
N THR A 100 1.03 11.30 -15.21
CA THR A 100 0.22 10.05 -15.40
C THR A 100 -0.22 9.87 -16.84
N GLY A 101 0.30 10.39 -17.84
CA GLY A 101 -0.09 10.13 -19.24
C GLY A 101 -1.54 10.47 -19.63
N LYS A 102 -2.33 11.03 -18.73
CA LYS A 102 -3.59 11.67 -19.05
C LYS A 102 -3.27 13.02 -19.67
N GLY A 103 -3.32 13.11 -21.00
CA GLY A 103 -2.97 14.31 -21.75
C GLY A 103 -1.81 14.10 -22.72
N LYS A 104 -1.41 15.17 -23.44
CA LYS A 104 -0.36 15.15 -24.49
C LYS A 104 1.09 15.04 -23.96
N ARG A 105 1.29 14.75 -22.67
CA ARG A 105 2.63 14.72 -22.04
C ARG A 105 3.29 13.36 -22.27
N ARG A 106 4.50 13.38 -22.83
CA ARG A 106 5.37 12.20 -22.95
C ARG A 106 5.90 11.83 -21.56
N GLY A 107 5.97 10.53 -21.25
CA GLY A 107 6.59 10.02 -20.02
C GLY A 107 5.61 9.84 -18.88
N SER A 108 4.51 9.09 -19.11
CA SER A 108 3.63 8.73 -18.01
C SER A 108 4.32 7.77 -17.05
N ALA A 109 4.23 8.09 -15.76
CA ALA A 109 4.63 7.18 -14.70
C ALA A 109 3.77 5.91 -14.78
N LYS A 110 4.44 4.76 -14.69
CA LYS A 110 3.76 3.48 -14.54
C LYS A 110 3.72 3.11 -13.06
N PRO A 111 2.61 2.56 -12.57
CA PRO A 111 2.58 2.05 -11.21
C PRO A 111 3.55 0.88 -11.06
N LEU A 112 4.20 0.81 -9.90
CA LEU A 112 4.98 -0.33 -9.46
C LEU A 112 4.05 -1.39 -8.87
N HIS A 113 4.47 -2.64 -8.91
CA HIS A 113 3.64 -3.74 -8.42
C HIS A 113 3.55 -3.77 -6.90
N LEU A 114 2.32 -4.00 -6.42
CA LEU A 114 1.99 -4.20 -5.00
C LEU A 114 1.46 -5.60 -4.77
N SER A 115 1.83 -6.18 -3.63
CA SER A 115 1.15 -7.31 -3.03
C SER A 115 0.21 -6.79 -1.95
N VAL A 116 -1.08 -7.10 -2.06
CA VAL A 116 -2.12 -6.67 -1.11
C VAL A 116 -2.80 -7.91 -0.54
N ASN A 117 -2.68 -8.10 0.77
CA ASN A 117 -3.21 -9.26 1.46
C ASN A 117 -4.10 -8.86 2.62
N LYS A 118 -5.30 -9.41 2.66
CA LYS A 118 -6.17 -9.28 3.83
C LYS A 118 -5.61 -10.10 4.99
N VAL A 119 -5.39 -9.46 6.12
CA VAL A 119 -4.78 -10.07 7.31
C VAL A 119 -5.81 -10.50 8.33
N ASP A 120 -6.74 -9.60 8.68
CA ASP A 120 -7.79 -9.86 9.66
C ASP A 120 -8.92 -8.82 9.53
N GLY A 121 -10.17 -9.26 9.40
CA GLY A 121 -11.31 -8.35 9.30
C GLY A 121 -11.18 -7.36 8.15
N ARG A 122 -10.97 -6.07 8.47
CA ARG A 122 -10.73 -4.98 7.52
C ARG A 122 -9.27 -4.56 7.43
N LEU A 123 -8.38 -5.29 8.11
CA LEU A 123 -6.95 -5.03 8.12
C LEU A 123 -6.28 -5.67 6.89
N TYR A 124 -5.54 -4.87 6.14
CA TYR A 124 -4.76 -5.29 5.00
C TYR A 124 -3.28 -4.98 5.19
N ARG A 125 -2.45 -5.88 4.70
CA ARG A 125 -1.00 -5.72 4.56
C ARG A 125 -0.67 -5.47 3.10
N ILE A 126 0.12 -4.44 2.86
CA ILE A 126 0.53 -3.99 1.53
C ILE A 126 2.05 -3.99 1.51
N GLU A 127 2.64 -4.52 0.44
CA GLU A 127 4.08 -4.61 0.24
C GLU A 127 4.42 -4.26 -1.20
N ALA A 128 5.55 -3.59 -1.41
CA ALA A 128 6.13 -3.48 -2.74
C ALA A 128 6.62 -4.87 -3.18
N SER A 129 6.35 -5.25 -4.44
CA SER A 129 6.72 -6.57 -4.96
C SER A 129 8.19 -6.64 -5.40
N GLU A 130 8.89 -5.53 -5.36
CA GLU A 130 10.30 -5.38 -5.71
C GLU A 130 10.97 -4.32 -4.81
N PRO A 131 12.29 -4.40 -4.59
CA PRO A 131 12.99 -3.38 -3.82
C PRO A 131 12.87 -1.99 -4.44
N LEU A 132 12.57 -1.00 -3.61
CA LEU A 132 12.43 0.40 -3.99
C LEU A 132 13.76 1.13 -3.88
N GLU A 133 14.01 2.04 -4.81
CA GLU A 133 15.16 2.97 -4.73
C GLU A 133 14.92 4.07 -3.69
N ASN A 134 15.97 4.76 -3.28
CA ASN A 134 15.93 5.87 -2.31
C ASN A 134 15.37 7.13 -2.97
N VAL A 135 14.05 7.25 -3.02
CA VAL A 135 13.31 8.40 -3.58
C VAL A 135 11.93 8.52 -2.91
N GLU A 136 11.14 9.47 -3.40
CA GLU A 136 9.76 9.72 -2.98
C GLU A 136 8.75 8.80 -3.67
N TYR A 137 7.76 8.34 -2.93
CA TYR A 137 6.69 7.46 -3.40
C TYR A 137 5.33 7.85 -2.84
N SER A 138 4.27 7.31 -3.44
CA SER A 138 2.94 7.27 -2.83
C SER A 138 2.23 5.96 -3.09
N LEU A 139 1.40 5.53 -2.12
CA LEU A 139 0.26 4.68 -2.37
C LEU A 139 -0.92 5.59 -2.73
N SER A 140 -1.56 5.33 -3.85
CA SER A 140 -2.58 6.22 -4.41
C SER A 140 -3.83 5.43 -4.76
N PRO A 141 -5.01 5.76 -4.18
CA PRO A 141 -6.29 5.24 -4.67
C PRO A 141 -6.50 5.65 -6.13
N ASN A 142 -7.03 4.75 -6.94
CA ASN A 142 -7.22 5.02 -8.36
C ASN A 142 -8.46 5.86 -8.70
N ASP A 143 -9.29 6.18 -7.71
CA ASP A 143 -10.57 6.88 -7.84
C ASP A 143 -10.59 8.28 -7.17
N SER A 144 -9.45 8.73 -6.65
CA SER A 144 -9.35 10.03 -6.00
C SER A 144 -7.95 10.66 -6.21
N ASN A 145 -7.82 11.94 -5.86
CA ASN A 145 -6.53 12.63 -5.85
C ASN A 145 -5.82 12.51 -4.50
N GLN A 146 -6.38 11.75 -3.57
CA GLN A 146 -5.72 11.46 -2.29
C GLN A 146 -4.47 10.62 -2.53
N VAL A 147 -3.40 10.94 -1.83
CA VAL A 147 -2.14 10.21 -1.89
C VAL A 147 -1.58 9.99 -0.48
N PHE A 148 -0.99 8.82 -0.27
CA PHE A 148 -0.30 8.42 0.95
C PHE A 148 1.19 8.43 0.67
N CYS A 149 1.85 9.57 0.90
CA CYS A 149 3.25 9.78 0.53
C CYS A 149 4.21 9.24 1.57
N PHE A 150 5.35 8.74 1.09
CA PHE A 150 6.48 8.29 1.92
C PHE A 150 7.79 8.38 1.12
N GLU A 151 8.91 8.43 1.85
CA GLU A 151 10.26 8.44 1.30
C GLU A 151 11.00 7.16 1.71
N VAL A 152 11.72 6.56 0.77
CA VAL A 152 12.77 5.56 1.05
C VAL A 152 14.13 6.28 0.99
N TYR A 153 15.02 6.13 2.03
CA TYR A 153 16.28 6.85 2.14
C TYR A 153 17.46 5.98 2.53
#